data_8f5865a151abf924c84b55ffec2bd9e8
#
_entry.id   8f5865a151abf924c84b55ffec2bd9e8
#
_cell.length_a   1.000
_cell.length_b   1.000
_cell.length_c   1.000
_cell.angle_alpha   90.00
_cell.angle_beta   90.00
_cell.angle_gamma   90.00
#
_symmetry.space_group_name_H-M   'P 1'
#
loop_
_entity.id
_entity.type
_entity.pdbx_description
1 polymer ?
#
loop_
_entity_poly.entity_id
_entity_poly.type
_entity_poly.pdbx_seq_one_letter_code
_entity_poly.pdbx_strand_id
1 'polypeptide(L)'
;MDYRIETTELTKNYHKAYLSQPPAVNKVNLRVPSGSIYGFLGPNGAGKSTTMKLLLGLISPDSGEISIGGTPLTEKSRTELLRDMGSLIESPSYYGNLTAWENLKISCMMRGLPDSEISRVLSIVRLDGQKRKRAAHFSLGMKQRLGLAAALLGNPRLVLLDEPTNGLDPAGIHEIRELIKSLPARYGITVMVSSHLLSEVEQIADHIGIIS
;
A
#
# COMPACT_ATOMS: atom_id res chain seq x y z
N MET A 1 -11.41 -16.39 12.34
CA MET A 1 -11.15 -15.28 11.40
C MET A 1 -9.90 -15.60 10.61
N ASP A 2 -9.92 -15.37 9.32
CA ASP A 2 -8.74 -15.50 8.47
C ASP A 2 -8.03 -14.14 8.42
N TYR A 3 -6.72 -14.12 8.73
CA TYR A 3 -5.92 -12.92 8.74
C TYR A 3 -5.03 -12.84 7.50
N ARG A 4 -5.07 -11.69 6.81
CA ARG A 4 -4.19 -11.44 5.66
C ARG A 4 -2.78 -11.04 6.06
N ILE A 5 -2.63 -10.34 7.20
CA ILE A 5 -1.33 -9.99 7.78
C ILE A 5 -1.36 -10.38 9.25
N GLU A 6 -0.30 -11.04 9.70
CA GLU A 6 -0.02 -11.25 11.11
C GLU A 6 1.45 -10.90 11.37
N THR A 7 1.72 -10.20 12.48
CA THR A 7 3.08 -9.99 12.96
C THR A 7 3.17 -10.33 14.44
N THR A 8 4.32 -10.85 14.85
CA THR A 8 4.60 -11.20 16.25
C THR A 8 5.90 -10.53 16.68
N GLU A 9 5.82 -9.65 17.69
CA GLU A 9 6.98 -8.94 18.29
C GLU A 9 7.89 -8.26 17.24
N LEU A 10 7.30 -7.75 16.16
CA LEU A 10 8.03 -7.19 15.02
C LEU A 10 8.83 -5.97 15.46
N THR A 11 10.14 -6.01 15.25
CA THR A 11 11.06 -4.96 15.72
C THR A 11 12.05 -4.57 14.63
N LYS A 12 12.29 -3.24 14.50
CA LYS A 12 13.30 -2.66 13.60
C LYS A 12 14.01 -1.50 14.26
N ASN A 13 15.32 -1.57 14.33
CA ASN A 13 16.20 -0.50 14.82
C ASN A 13 17.20 -0.10 13.73
N TYR A 14 17.18 1.16 13.30
CA TYR A 14 18.16 1.70 12.35
C TYR A 14 19.46 2.14 13.03
N HIS A 15 19.43 2.40 14.33
CA HIS A 15 20.54 2.99 15.10
C HIS A 15 21.17 1.98 16.06
N LYS A 16 21.59 0.81 15.56
CA LYS A 16 22.21 -0.26 16.39
C LYS A 16 23.42 0.20 17.20
N ALA A 17 24.13 1.26 16.74
CA ALA A 17 25.30 1.80 17.42
C ALA A 17 24.97 2.78 18.56
N TYR A 18 23.74 3.28 18.63
CA TYR A 18 23.30 4.25 19.64
C TYR A 18 22.19 3.65 20.50
N LEU A 19 22.55 3.04 21.61
CA LEU A 19 21.62 2.42 22.58
C LEU A 19 20.58 3.39 23.19
N SER A 20 20.73 4.69 22.94
CA SER A 20 19.86 5.74 23.50
C SER A 20 18.62 6.06 22.62
N GLN A 21 18.54 5.57 21.39
CA GLN A 21 17.39 5.84 20.53
C GLN A 21 16.45 4.64 20.49
N PRO A 22 15.12 4.87 20.64
CA PRO A 22 14.15 3.79 20.57
C PRO A 22 14.13 3.18 19.15
N PRO A 23 13.78 1.90 19.01
CA PRO A 23 13.55 1.27 17.71
C PRO A 23 12.50 2.01 16.89
N ALA A 24 12.68 2.08 15.57
CA ALA A 24 11.70 2.66 14.66
C ALA A 24 10.38 1.86 14.63
N VAL A 25 10.45 0.55 14.90
CA VAL A 25 9.33 -0.36 15.14
C VAL A 25 9.69 -1.21 16.34
N ASN A 26 8.84 -1.23 17.37
CA ASN A 26 9.13 -1.89 18.63
C ASN A 26 8.03 -2.88 18.99
N LYS A 27 8.33 -4.18 18.84
CA LYS A 27 7.46 -5.30 19.22
C LYS A 27 6.01 -5.19 18.72
N VAL A 28 5.86 -4.76 17.47
CA VAL A 28 4.53 -4.53 16.88
C VAL A 28 3.86 -5.87 16.57
N ASN A 29 2.65 -6.04 17.10
CA ASN A 29 1.76 -7.17 16.87
C ASN A 29 0.56 -6.70 16.05
N LEU A 30 0.43 -7.14 14.80
CA LEU A 30 -0.67 -6.82 13.89
C LEU A 30 -1.48 -8.07 13.60
N ARG A 31 -2.80 -7.87 13.43
CA ARG A 31 -3.72 -8.86 12.88
C ARG A 31 -4.70 -8.16 11.95
N VAL A 32 -4.47 -8.26 10.65
CA VAL A 32 -5.29 -7.63 9.62
C VAL A 32 -6.25 -8.66 9.04
N PRO A 33 -7.56 -8.55 9.26
CA PRO A 33 -8.53 -9.51 8.73
C PRO A 33 -8.57 -9.48 7.20
N SER A 34 -8.76 -10.65 6.57
CA SER A 34 -8.91 -10.77 5.13
C SER A 34 -10.17 -10.08 4.63
N GLY A 35 -10.09 -9.39 3.48
CA GLY A 35 -11.23 -8.73 2.85
C GLY A 35 -11.72 -7.47 3.58
N SER A 36 -10.92 -6.88 4.46
CA SER A 36 -11.25 -5.66 5.20
C SER A 36 -10.32 -4.49 4.86
N ILE A 37 -10.69 -3.30 5.30
CA ILE A 37 -9.83 -2.12 5.33
C ILE A 37 -9.30 -1.97 6.75
N TYR A 38 -7.98 -2.04 6.89
CA TYR A 38 -7.28 -1.85 8.16
C TYR A 38 -6.59 -0.49 8.18
N GLY A 39 -7.03 0.39 9.04
CA GLY A 39 -6.40 1.68 9.29
C GLY A 39 -5.22 1.55 10.25
N PHE A 40 -4.05 2.00 9.83
CA PHE A 40 -2.83 2.02 10.65
C PHE A 40 -2.50 3.46 11.04
N LEU A 41 -2.93 3.85 12.23
CA LEU A 41 -2.90 5.23 12.72
C LEU A 41 -1.69 5.48 13.61
N GLY A 42 -1.07 6.63 13.45
CA GLY A 42 0.02 7.09 14.33
C GLY A 42 0.62 8.41 13.87
N PRO A 43 1.32 9.13 14.76
CA PRO A 43 1.98 10.38 14.41
C PRO A 43 3.09 10.16 13.35
N ASN A 44 3.58 11.27 12.79
CA ASN A 44 4.76 11.21 11.91
C ASN A 44 5.97 10.74 12.73
N GLY A 45 6.73 9.81 12.17
CA GLY A 45 7.86 9.18 12.85
C GLY A 45 7.54 7.97 13.73
N ALA A 46 6.26 7.61 13.92
CA ALA A 46 5.87 6.44 14.76
C ALA A 46 6.23 5.06 14.14
N GLY A 47 6.80 5.00 12.94
CA GLY A 47 7.21 3.74 12.31
C GLY A 47 6.22 3.17 11.30
N LYS A 48 5.16 3.90 10.90
CA LYS A 48 4.16 3.43 9.92
C LYS A 48 4.77 2.96 8.61
N SER A 49 5.50 3.84 7.92
CA SER A 49 6.16 3.50 6.63
C SER A 49 7.22 2.41 6.81
N THR A 50 7.95 2.40 7.94
CA THR A 50 8.90 1.33 8.27
C THR A 50 8.19 -0.01 8.40
N THR A 51 7.07 -0.05 9.11
CA THR A 51 6.26 -1.27 9.25
C THR A 51 5.78 -1.76 7.88
N MET A 52 5.28 -0.89 7.02
CA MET A 52 4.87 -1.26 5.66
C MET A 52 6.04 -1.77 4.81
N LYS A 53 7.22 -1.17 4.91
CA LYS A 53 8.43 -1.67 4.24
C LYS A 53 8.86 -3.05 4.73
N LEU A 54 8.68 -3.35 6.02
CA LEU A 54 8.91 -4.69 6.60
C LEU A 54 7.91 -5.69 6.03
N LEU A 55 6.62 -5.36 5.97
CA LEU A 55 5.57 -6.22 5.40
C LEU A 55 5.77 -6.53 3.92
N LEU A 56 6.41 -5.62 3.17
CA LEU A 56 6.81 -5.82 1.76
C LEU A 56 8.16 -6.54 1.62
N GLY A 57 8.84 -6.85 2.72
CA GLY A 57 10.19 -7.40 2.67
C GLY A 57 11.21 -6.49 1.98
N LEU A 58 10.95 -5.18 1.88
CA LEU A 58 11.92 -4.20 1.36
C LEU A 58 13.08 -3.98 2.33
N ILE A 59 12.84 -4.21 3.60
CA ILE A 59 13.83 -4.23 4.69
C ILE A 59 13.58 -5.45 5.56
N SER A 60 14.63 -5.99 6.17
CA SER A 60 14.52 -7.12 7.08
C SER A 60 14.29 -6.65 8.52
N PRO A 61 13.44 -7.33 9.31
CA PRO A 61 13.31 -7.06 10.73
C PRO A 61 14.60 -7.44 11.48
N ASP A 62 14.80 -6.85 12.65
CA ASP A 62 15.87 -7.25 13.57
C ASP A 62 15.42 -8.41 14.46
N SER A 63 14.12 -8.46 14.80
CA SER A 63 13.47 -9.58 15.47
C SER A 63 11.96 -9.58 15.19
N GLY A 64 11.30 -10.68 15.56
CA GLY A 64 9.88 -10.90 15.29
C GLY A 64 9.62 -11.57 13.96
N GLU A 65 8.35 -11.88 13.71
CA GLU A 65 7.92 -12.65 12.54
C GLU A 65 6.81 -11.92 11.80
N ILE A 66 6.73 -12.18 10.49
CA ILE A 66 5.69 -11.68 9.59
C ILE A 66 5.09 -12.87 8.85
N SER A 67 3.76 -12.95 8.82
CA SER A 67 3.02 -13.89 8.00
C SER A 67 2.02 -13.16 7.10
N ILE A 68 1.96 -13.54 5.82
CA ILE A 68 1.03 -12.99 4.83
C ILE A 68 0.15 -14.14 4.32
N GLY A 69 -1.15 -14.06 4.62
CA GLY A 69 -2.10 -15.10 4.26
C GLY A 69 -1.70 -16.49 4.78
N GLY A 70 -1.19 -16.56 6.02
CA GLY A 70 -0.72 -17.78 6.66
C GLY A 70 0.67 -18.26 6.23
N THR A 71 1.32 -17.60 5.26
CA THR A 71 2.67 -17.97 4.79
C THR A 71 3.72 -17.06 5.43
N PRO A 72 4.74 -17.57 6.14
CA PRO A 72 5.82 -16.76 6.69
C PRO A 72 6.59 -15.99 5.61
N LEU A 73 6.84 -14.71 5.83
CA LEU A 73 7.63 -13.87 4.95
C LEU A 73 9.12 -14.11 5.19
N THR A 74 9.73 -14.86 4.30
CA THR A 74 11.16 -15.23 4.32
C THR A 74 11.79 -14.88 2.98
N GLU A 75 13.12 -14.95 2.86
CA GLU A 75 13.79 -14.77 1.56
C GLU A 75 13.27 -15.73 0.47
N LYS A 76 12.91 -16.95 0.85
CA LYS A 76 12.40 -17.97 -0.08
C LYS A 76 10.97 -17.70 -0.55
N SER A 77 10.08 -17.30 0.36
CA SER A 77 8.65 -17.07 0.06
C SER A 77 8.37 -15.66 -0.48
N ARG A 78 9.29 -14.70 -0.27
CA ARG A 78 9.10 -13.28 -0.57
C ARG A 78 8.62 -13.03 -2.00
N THR A 79 9.29 -13.60 -2.99
CA THR A 79 8.97 -13.35 -4.41
C THR A 79 7.56 -13.82 -4.78
N GLU A 80 7.13 -14.95 -4.21
CA GLU A 80 5.79 -15.49 -4.42
C GLU A 80 4.74 -14.61 -3.74
N LEU A 81 4.95 -14.28 -2.47
CA LEU A 81 4.04 -13.42 -1.69
C LEU A 81 3.85 -12.05 -2.34
N LEU A 82 4.93 -11.42 -2.84
CA LEU A 82 4.87 -10.11 -3.48
C LEU A 82 4.09 -10.10 -4.81
N ARG A 83 3.89 -11.24 -5.46
CA ARG A 83 3.02 -11.33 -6.65
C ARG A 83 1.57 -11.01 -6.34
N ASP A 84 1.11 -11.39 -5.14
CA ASP A 84 -0.24 -11.19 -4.64
C ASP A 84 -0.40 -9.87 -3.86
N MET A 85 0.65 -9.03 -3.82
CA MET A 85 0.66 -7.76 -3.10
C MET A 85 0.83 -6.58 -4.04
N GLY A 86 0.09 -5.51 -3.75
CA GLY A 86 0.28 -4.19 -4.33
C GLY A 86 0.68 -3.19 -3.26
N SER A 87 1.40 -2.15 -3.66
CA SER A 87 1.79 -1.12 -2.69
C SER A 87 1.91 0.25 -3.32
N LEU A 88 1.61 1.26 -2.50
CA LEU A 88 1.89 2.66 -2.77
C LEU A 88 2.52 3.23 -1.50
N ILE A 89 3.85 3.26 -1.46
CA ILE A 89 4.63 3.70 -0.30
C ILE A 89 5.29 5.03 -0.62
N GLU A 90 5.12 6.01 0.27
CA GLU A 90 5.61 7.38 0.16
C GLU A 90 4.92 8.13 -1.00
N SER A 91 5.52 8.20 -2.19
CA SER A 91 4.98 8.90 -3.35
C SER A 91 4.86 7.99 -4.56
N PRO A 92 3.87 8.23 -5.45
CA PRO A 92 3.75 7.46 -6.67
C PRO A 92 5.00 7.58 -7.55
N SER A 93 5.63 6.45 -7.87
CA SER A 93 6.73 6.41 -8.83
C SER A 93 6.18 6.29 -10.24
N TYR A 94 6.53 7.25 -11.12
CA TYR A 94 6.12 7.26 -12.51
C TYR A 94 7.15 8.00 -13.38
N TYR A 95 7.19 7.65 -14.66
CA TYR A 95 7.97 8.36 -15.65
C TYR A 95 7.13 9.52 -16.21
N GLY A 96 7.49 10.76 -15.89
CA GLY A 96 6.72 11.94 -16.24
C GLY A 96 6.55 12.17 -17.75
N ASN A 97 7.54 11.79 -18.55
CA ASN A 97 7.54 11.88 -20.00
C ASN A 97 6.66 10.82 -20.69
N LEU A 98 6.26 9.78 -19.97
CA LEU A 98 5.38 8.73 -20.48
C LEU A 98 3.91 9.02 -20.13
N THR A 99 3.01 8.44 -20.91
CA THR A 99 1.57 8.45 -20.66
C THR A 99 1.21 7.54 -19.49
N ALA A 100 -0.04 7.65 -18.99
CA ALA A 100 -0.54 6.72 -17.98
C ALA A 100 -0.49 5.26 -18.47
N TRP A 101 -0.89 5.03 -19.72
CA TRP A 101 -0.83 3.72 -20.34
C TRP A 101 0.59 3.15 -20.38
N GLU A 102 1.57 3.94 -20.87
CA GLU A 102 2.97 3.51 -20.98
C GLU A 102 3.61 3.24 -19.62
N ASN A 103 3.30 4.04 -18.62
CA ASN A 103 3.76 3.78 -17.25
C ASN A 103 3.28 2.42 -16.74
N LEU A 104 1.99 2.11 -16.89
CA LEU A 104 1.44 0.82 -16.49
C LEU A 104 1.93 -0.33 -17.36
N LYS A 105 2.20 -0.07 -18.67
CA LYS A 105 2.76 -1.07 -19.58
C LYS A 105 4.13 -1.56 -19.12
N ILE A 106 5.00 -0.67 -18.63
CA ILE A 106 6.30 -1.07 -18.07
C ILE A 106 6.09 -2.06 -16.90
N SER A 107 5.19 -1.72 -15.98
CA SER A 107 4.88 -2.59 -14.83
C SER A 107 4.30 -3.94 -15.25
N CYS A 108 3.42 -3.95 -16.27
CA CYS A 108 2.87 -5.18 -16.84
C CYS A 108 3.97 -6.05 -17.45
N MET A 109 4.87 -5.46 -18.25
CA MET A 109 5.99 -6.19 -18.86
C MET A 109 6.90 -6.81 -17.81
N MET A 110 7.26 -6.07 -16.77
CA MET A 110 8.10 -6.58 -15.67
C MET A 110 7.46 -7.74 -14.91
N ARG A 111 6.12 -7.76 -14.82
CA ARG A 111 5.36 -8.78 -14.08
C ARG A 111 4.81 -9.89 -14.98
N GLY A 112 5.04 -9.84 -16.29
CA GLY A 112 4.47 -10.80 -17.27
C GLY A 112 2.95 -10.73 -17.38
N LEU A 113 2.34 -9.56 -17.17
CA LEU A 113 0.90 -9.35 -17.21
C LEU A 113 0.44 -8.91 -18.62
N PRO A 114 -0.77 -9.29 -19.04
CA PRO A 114 -1.34 -8.87 -20.31
C PRO A 114 -1.77 -7.40 -20.30
N ASP A 115 -1.84 -6.78 -21.49
CA ASP A 115 -2.25 -5.37 -21.64
C ASP A 115 -3.70 -5.10 -21.20
N SER A 116 -4.55 -6.12 -21.19
CA SER A 116 -5.92 -6.02 -20.64
C SER A 116 -5.96 -5.56 -19.20
N GLU A 117 -4.94 -5.89 -18.41
CA GLU A 117 -4.79 -5.43 -17.01
C GLU A 117 -4.69 -3.90 -16.93
N ILE A 118 -4.01 -3.26 -17.90
CA ILE A 118 -3.89 -1.79 -17.94
C ILE A 118 -5.27 -1.15 -18.08
N SER A 119 -6.09 -1.65 -19.00
CA SER A 119 -7.46 -1.14 -19.18
C SER A 119 -8.29 -1.36 -17.93
N ARG A 120 -8.19 -2.54 -17.30
CA ARG A 120 -8.90 -2.87 -16.07
C ARG A 120 -8.55 -1.90 -14.93
N VAL A 121 -7.28 -1.70 -14.63
CA VAL A 121 -6.87 -0.84 -13.50
C VAL A 121 -7.14 0.64 -13.79
N LEU A 122 -6.97 1.12 -15.03
CA LEU A 122 -7.33 2.50 -15.40
C LEU A 122 -8.82 2.77 -15.20
N SER A 123 -9.68 1.80 -15.49
CA SER A 123 -11.12 1.90 -15.24
C SER A 123 -11.42 1.96 -13.74
N ILE A 124 -10.80 1.09 -12.94
CA ILE A 124 -10.96 1.10 -11.48
C ILE A 124 -10.62 2.47 -10.90
N VAL A 125 -9.51 3.08 -11.31
CA VAL A 125 -9.05 4.36 -10.77
C VAL A 125 -9.64 5.58 -11.52
N ARG A 126 -10.55 5.38 -12.47
CA ARG A 126 -11.22 6.44 -13.28
C ARG A 126 -10.23 7.32 -14.04
N LEU A 127 -9.24 6.71 -14.68
CA LEU A 127 -8.27 7.37 -15.56
C LEU A 127 -8.39 6.96 -17.04
N ASP A 128 -9.46 6.26 -17.45
CA ASP A 128 -9.67 5.80 -18.83
C ASP A 128 -9.55 6.94 -19.85
N GLY A 129 -10.23 8.06 -19.60
CA GLY A 129 -10.22 9.23 -20.46
C GLY A 129 -8.86 9.95 -20.54
N GLN A 130 -7.93 9.62 -19.65
CA GLN A 130 -6.61 10.26 -19.54
C GLN A 130 -5.45 9.31 -19.90
N LYS A 131 -5.73 8.12 -20.41
CA LYS A 131 -4.73 7.07 -20.66
C LYS A 131 -3.58 7.49 -21.57
N ARG A 132 -3.83 8.43 -22.50
CA ARG A 132 -2.84 8.96 -23.47
C ARG A 132 -2.16 10.25 -23.01
N LYS A 133 -2.57 10.84 -21.88
CA LYS A 133 -1.98 12.06 -21.34
C LYS A 133 -0.69 11.71 -20.59
N ARG A 134 0.37 12.51 -20.78
CA ARG A 134 1.65 12.32 -20.07
C ARG A 134 1.50 12.59 -18.59
N ALA A 135 2.13 11.73 -17.76
CA ALA A 135 2.03 11.81 -16.30
C ALA A 135 2.58 13.12 -15.71
N ALA A 136 3.53 13.77 -16.39
CA ALA A 136 4.01 15.11 -15.99
C ALA A 136 2.89 16.15 -15.91
N HIS A 137 1.84 16.02 -16.74
CA HIS A 137 0.71 16.94 -16.79
C HIS A 137 -0.47 16.53 -15.90
N PHE A 138 -0.30 15.53 -15.07
CA PHE A 138 -1.32 15.08 -14.12
C PHE A 138 -1.38 16.01 -12.89
N SER A 139 -2.60 16.24 -12.39
CA SER A 139 -2.77 16.79 -11.04
C SER A 139 -2.24 15.81 -9.99
N LEU A 140 -2.05 16.26 -8.76
CA LEU A 140 -1.59 15.38 -7.67
C LEU A 140 -2.54 14.20 -7.48
N GLY A 141 -3.85 14.43 -7.48
CA GLY A 141 -4.86 13.36 -7.38
C GLY A 141 -4.81 12.38 -8.55
N MET A 142 -4.55 12.83 -9.78
CA MET A 142 -4.35 11.92 -10.92
C MET A 142 -3.06 11.10 -10.79
N LYS A 143 -1.98 11.68 -10.28
CA LYS A 143 -0.72 10.96 -9.98
C LYS A 143 -0.94 9.89 -8.92
N GLN A 144 -1.69 10.23 -7.87
CA GLN A 144 -2.04 9.29 -6.80
C GLN A 144 -2.86 8.11 -7.35
N ARG A 145 -3.85 8.39 -8.21
CA ARG A 145 -4.64 7.34 -8.88
C ARG A 145 -3.79 6.48 -9.81
N LEU A 146 -2.81 7.05 -10.51
CA LEU A 146 -1.88 6.27 -11.33
C LEU A 146 -1.03 5.32 -10.46
N GLY A 147 -0.55 5.78 -9.30
CA GLY A 147 0.15 4.92 -8.33
C GLY A 147 -0.74 3.79 -7.80
N LEU A 148 -2.01 4.10 -7.47
CA LEU A 148 -3.01 3.09 -7.10
C LEU A 148 -3.27 2.10 -8.24
N ALA A 149 -3.37 2.56 -9.49
CA ALA A 149 -3.51 1.69 -10.64
C ALA A 149 -2.34 0.69 -10.76
N ALA A 150 -1.11 1.17 -10.57
CA ALA A 150 0.07 0.31 -10.57
C ALA A 150 0.04 -0.72 -9.42
N ALA A 151 -0.42 -0.32 -8.22
CA ALA A 151 -0.59 -1.21 -7.08
C ALA A 151 -1.66 -2.30 -7.33
N LEU A 152 -2.67 -2.02 -8.15
CA LEU A 152 -3.79 -2.93 -8.44
C LEU A 152 -3.53 -3.89 -9.62
N LEU A 153 -2.40 -3.76 -10.34
CA LEU A 153 -2.04 -4.67 -11.43
C LEU A 153 -1.91 -6.11 -10.93
N GLY A 154 -2.39 -7.06 -11.74
CA GLY A 154 -2.31 -8.49 -11.43
C GLY A 154 -3.29 -8.95 -10.35
N ASN A 155 -4.30 -8.14 -10.03
CA ASN A 155 -5.37 -8.47 -9.09
C ASN A 155 -4.85 -8.91 -7.70
N PRO A 156 -4.09 -8.06 -6.98
CA PRO A 156 -3.48 -8.43 -5.70
C PRO A 156 -4.56 -8.76 -4.65
N ARG A 157 -4.24 -9.65 -3.73
CA ARG A 157 -5.10 -9.95 -2.57
C ARG A 157 -4.88 -9.01 -1.40
N LEU A 158 -3.76 -8.28 -1.40
CA LEU A 158 -3.37 -7.32 -0.36
C LEU A 158 -2.82 -6.06 -1.01
N VAL A 159 -3.28 -4.90 -0.56
CA VAL A 159 -2.75 -3.59 -0.97
C VAL A 159 -2.33 -2.79 0.27
N LEU A 160 -1.09 -2.30 0.27
CA LEU A 160 -0.55 -1.43 1.31
C LEU A 160 -0.46 0.01 0.78
N LEU A 161 -1.10 0.95 1.47
CA LEU A 161 -1.19 2.35 1.08
C LEU A 161 -0.63 3.24 2.19
N ASP A 162 0.48 3.91 1.92
CA ASP A 162 1.11 4.81 2.88
C ASP A 162 0.66 6.24 2.63
N GLU A 163 -0.17 6.79 3.52
CA GLU A 163 -0.70 8.15 3.48
C GLU A 163 -1.31 8.53 2.08
N PRO A 164 -2.24 7.73 1.51
CA PRO A 164 -2.66 7.87 0.11
C PRO A 164 -3.41 9.16 -0.20
N THR A 165 -3.87 9.88 0.81
CA THR A 165 -4.63 11.15 0.70
C THR A 165 -3.77 12.39 0.94
N ASN A 166 -2.51 12.21 1.33
CA ASN A 166 -1.65 13.32 1.74
C ASN A 166 -1.44 14.33 0.61
N GLY A 167 -1.63 15.62 0.93
CA GLY A 167 -1.45 16.73 0.00
C GLY A 167 -2.57 16.92 -1.04
N LEU A 168 -3.63 16.10 -1.00
CA LEU A 168 -4.78 16.26 -1.89
C LEU A 168 -5.73 17.35 -1.38
N ASP A 169 -6.45 17.95 -2.31
CA ASP A 169 -7.59 18.81 -2.01
C ASP A 169 -8.79 18.00 -1.50
N PRO A 170 -9.81 18.60 -0.87
CA PRO A 170 -10.94 17.88 -0.30
C PRO A 170 -11.67 16.98 -1.29
N ALA A 171 -11.79 17.39 -2.55
CA ALA A 171 -12.43 16.58 -3.59
C ALA A 171 -11.57 15.33 -3.92
N GLY A 172 -10.26 15.50 -4.07
CA GLY A 172 -9.31 14.40 -4.28
C GLY A 172 -9.28 13.41 -3.13
N ILE A 173 -9.32 13.90 -1.87
CA ILE A 173 -9.43 13.05 -0.68
C ILE A 173 -10.69 12.19 -0.75
N HIS A 174 -11.83 12.80 -1.03
CA HIS A 174 -13.11 12.08 -1.14
C HIS A 174 -13.05 10.99 -2.21
N GLU A 175 -12.53 11.32 -3.40
CA GLU A 175 -12.43 10.36 -4.51
C GLU A 175 -11.50 9.17 -4.21
N ILE A 176 -10.35 9.40 -3.57
CA ILE A 176 -9.42 8.32 -3.16
C ILE A 176 -10.06 7.45 -2.07
N ARG A 177 -10.77 8.04 -1.10
CA ARG A 177 -11.49 7.27 -0.07
C ARG A 177 -12.55 6.35 -0.67
N GLU A 178 -13.40 6.87 -1.56
CA GLU A 178 -14.43 6.06 -2.22
C GLU A 178 -13.81 4.91 -3.05
N LEU A 179 -12.67 5.19 -3.69
CA LEU A 179 -11.92 4.15 -4.38
C LEU A 179 -11.45 3.07 -3.39
N ILE A 180 -10.78 3.45 -2.29
CA ILE A 180 -10.28 2.51 -1.28
C ILE A 180 -11.44 1.68 -0.71
N LYS A 181 -12.56 2.29 -0.35
CA LYS A 181 -13.77 1.58 0.14
C LYS A 181 -14.28 0.53 -0.85
N SER A 182 -14.17 0.80 -2.13
CA SER A 182 -14.66 -0.11 -3.16
C SER A 182 -13.80 -1.36 -3.33
N LEU A 183 -12.54 -1.36 -2.88
CA LEU A 183 -11.59 -2.45 -3.13
C LEU A 183 -11.98 -3.76 -2.44
N PRO A 184 -12.32 -3.82 -1.15
CA PRO A 184 -12.77 -5.05 -0.53
C PRO A 184 -14.12 -5.52 -1.09
N ALA A 185 -15.09 -4.61 -1.18
CA ALA A 185 -16.44 -4.94 -1.55
C ALA A 185 -16.60 -5.46 -2.99
N ARG A 186 -15.83 -4.90 -3.94
CA ARG A 186 -15.95 -5.23 -5.37
C ARG A 186 -14.91 -6.22 -5.86
N TYR A 187 -13.74 -6.24 -5.24
CA TYR A 187 -12.59 -7.01 -5.74
C TYR A 187 -12.03 -8.01 -4.72
N GLY A 188 -12.58 -8.05 -3.50
CA GLY A 188 -12.11 -8.95 -2.43
C GLY A 188 -10.71 -8.63 -1.92
N ILE A 189 -10.21 -7.40 -2.15
CA ILE A 189 -8.85 -6.98 -1.82
C ILE A 189 -8.81 -6.55 -0.35
N THR A 190 -7.89 -7.09 0.42
CA THR A 190 -7.57 -6.57 1.76
C THR A 190 -6.74 -5.30 1.60
N VAL A 191 -7.10 -4.23 2.31
CA VAL A 191 -6.36 -2.97 2.25
C VAL A 191 -5.83 -2.61 3.63
N MET A 192 -4.54 -2.31 3.72
CA MET A 192 -3.95 -1.64 4.89
C MET A 192 -3.58 -0.21 4.49
N VAL A 193 -4.13 0.77 5.18
CA VAL A 193 -3.90 2.19 4.89
C VAL A 193 -3.34 2.89 6.11
N SER A 194 -2.19 3.58 5.96
CA SER A 194 -1.66 4.43 7.00
C SER A 194 -2.23 5.83 6.94
N SER A 195 -2.41 6.46 8.10
CA SER A 195 -2.67 7.89 8.22
C SER A 195 -2.18 8.41 9.58
N HIS A 196 -1.91 9.70 9.64
CA HIS A 196 -1.69 10.42 10.90
C HIS A 196 -2.96 11.13 11.38
N LEU A 197 -4.05 11.08 10.61
CA LEU A 197 -5.33 11.73 10.90
C LEU A 197 -6.41 10.68 11.21
N LEU A 198 -6.88 10.67 12.45
CA LEU A 198 -7.96 9.76 12.89
C LEU A 198 -9.22 9.93 12.04
N SER A 199 -9.60 11.17 11.74
CA SER A 199 -10.80 11.50 10.95
C SER A 199 -10.78 10.93 9.53
N GLU A 200 -9.62 10.63 8.97
CA GLU A 200 -9.50 9.97 7.66
C GLU A 200 -9.73 8.46 7.79
N VAL A 201 -9.14 7.85 8.82
CA VAL A 201 -9.20 6.41 9.05
C VAL A 201 -10.62 5.98 9.44
N GLU A 202 -11.27 6.71 10.36
CA GLU A 202 -12.65 6.44 10.80
C GLU A 202 -13.66 6.40 9.66
N GLN A 203 -13.41 7.12 8.58
CA GLN A 203 -14.34 7.17 7.45
C GLN A 203 -14.23 5.97 6.51
N ILE A 204 -13.15 5.19 6.57
CA ILE A 204 -12.89 4.11 5.60
C ILE A 204 -12.59 2.76 6.24
N ALA A 205 -12.03 2.72 7.45
CA ALA A 205 -11.51 1.50 8.04
C ALA A 205 -12.57 0.71 8.80
N ASP A 206 -12.54 -0.61 8.62
CA ASP A 206 -13.32 -1.57 9.40
C ASP A 206 -12.63 -1.89 10.73
N HIS A 207 -11.28 -1.81 10.75
CA HIS A 207 -10.43 -2.08 11.89
C HIS A 207 -9.33 -1.04 11.99
N ILE A 208 -8.91 -0.68 13.20
CA ILE A 208 -7.86 0.33 13.43
C ILE A 208 -6.79 -0.25 14.34
N GLY A 209 -5.54 -0.11 13.92
CA GLY A 209 -4.35 -0.32 14.75
C GLY A 209 -3.66 1.00 15.01
N ILE A 210 -3.22 1.23 16.26
CA ILE A 210 -2.52 2.45 16.64
C ILE A 210 -1.07 2.12 16.97
N ILE A 211 -0.16 2.93 16.40
CA ILE A 211 1.28 2.87 16.70
C ILE A 211 1.75 4.21 17.25
N SER A 212 2.57 4.17 18.31
CA SER A 212 3.11 5.35 18.99
C SER A 212 4.58 5.17 19.33
#